data_cf0c0565c783eabae4beb3546be3c1bc
#
_entry.id   cf0c0565c783eabae4beb3546be3c1bc
#
_cell.length_a   1.000
_cell.length_b   1.000
_cell.length_c   1.000
_cell.angle_alpha   90.00
_cell.angle_beta   90.00
_cell.angle_gamma   90.00
#
_symmetry.space_group_name_H-M   'P 1'
#
loop_
_entity.id
_entity.type
_entity.pdbx_description
1 polymer ?
#
loop_
_entity_poly.entity_id
_entity_poly.type
_entity_poly.pdbx_seq_one_letter_code
_entity_poly.pdbx_strand_id
1 'polypeptide(L)'
;MSEKKIVLITGATRGIGLAIAKEMSKQGYIVLGTGTSENSVKLLKSELEVNKIDGKAYLLDIKDQNSINCLFKDINDDYSDAPDILINNAGITNDNLLIRMDDSQWFDTIETNINSLYKISKIFVKPMIKKRNGRIICISSVVASTGNAGQTNYVTSKSGMIGFCKSLAKEVATRGITVNCVSPGFIETDMTDKLNDSQKEQISRNIPINKMGTPEDIAYAVSFLASDKASYITGETINVNGGLFMP
;
A
#
# COMPACT_ATOMS: atom_id res chain seq x y z
N MET A 1 -14.05 26.74 -5.38
CA MET A 1 -12.83 25.94 -5.20
C MET A 1 -13.26 24.48 -5.18
N SER A 2 -12.65 23.60 -5.98
CA SER A 2 -12.96 22.16 -5.89
C SER A 2 -12.57 21.66 -4.51
N GLU A 3 -13.43 20.88 -3.90
CA GLU A 3 -13.17 20.23 -2.62
C GLU A 3 -11.92 19.33 -2.75
N LYS A 4 -10.99 19.42 -1.77
CA LYS A 4 -9.77 18.60 -1.81
C LYS A 4 -10.13 17.14 -1.65
N LYS A 5 -9.61 16.28 -2.52
CA LYS A 5 -9.79 14.83 -2.41
C LYS A 5 -9.01 14.27 -1.20
N ILE A 6 -9.56 13.25 -0.57
CA ILE A 6 -8.99 12.60 0.62
C ILE A 6 -8.34 11.28 0.21
N VAL A 7 -7.11 11.04 0.67
CA VAL A 7 -6.41 9.77 0.52
C VAL A 7 -6.15 9.10 1.86
N LEU A 8 -6.55 7.84 2.00
CA LEU A 8 -6.20 6.99 3.15
C LEU A 8 -5.06 6.05 2.77
N ILE A 9 -3.99 6.07 3.57
CA ILE A 9 -2.79 5.26 3.37
C ILE A 9 -2.57 4.36 4.58
N THR A 10 -2.67 3.05 4.42
CA THR A 10 -2.35 2.13 5.50
C THR A 10 -0.84 1.96 5.66
N GLY A 11 -0.34 2.00 6.92
CA GLY A 11 1.10 1.88 7.19
C GLY A 11 1.94 3.04 6.65
N ALA A 12 1.51 4.28 6.91
CA ALA A 12 2.13 5.51 6.39
C ALA A 12 3.30 6.04 7.24
N THR A 13 3.74 5.32 8.27
CA THR A 13 4.68 5.83 9.28
C THR A 13 6.13 5.91 8.82
N ARG A 14 6.51 5.16 7.77
CA ARG A 14 7.88 5.08 7.24
C ARG A 14 7.91 4.50 5.82
N GLY A 15 9.10 4.46 5.23
CA GLY A 15 9.38 3.79 3.95
C GLY A 15 8.43 4.22 2.84
N ILE A 16 7.93 3.25 2.08
CA ILE A 16 7.05 3.48 0.93
C ILE A 16 5.78 4.25 1.34
N GLY A 17 5.15 3.88 2.45
CA GLY A 17 3.92 4.54 2.91
C GLY A 17 4.10 6.02 3.22
N LEU A 18 5.21 6.40 3.86
CA LEU A 18 5.53 7.80 4.14
C LEU A 18 5.88 8.58 2.86
N ALA A 19 6.63 7.98 1.94
CA ALA A 19 6.94 8.60 0.65
C ALA A 19 5.66 8.86 -0.16
N ILE A 20 4.72 7.91 -0.16
CA ILE A 20 3.40 8.09 -0.77
C ILE A 20 2.66 9.26 -0.09
N ALA A 21 2.66 9.33 1.25
CA ALA A 21 2.01 10.42 1.98
C ALA A 21 2.57 11.79 1.58
N LYS A 22 3.90 11.91 1.50
CA LYS A 22 4.59 13.14 1.06
C LYS A 22 4.24 13.51 -0.39
N GLU A 23 4.23 12.54 -1.29
CA GLU A 23 3.92 12.80 -2.70
C GLU A 23 2.45 13.17 -2.91
N MET A 24 1.51 12.48 -2.26
CA MET A 24 0.08 12.79 -2.35
C MET A 24 -0.22 14.20 -1.83
N SER A 25 0.45 14.62 -0.75
CA SER A 25 0.34 16.00 -0.24
C SER A 25 0.79 17.04 -1.25
N LYS A 26 1.92 16.82 -1.97
CA LYS A 26 2.40 17.71 -3.04
C LYS A 26 1.38 17.85 -4.17
N GLN A 27 0.57 16.80 -4.41
CA GLN A 27 -0.52 16.83 -5.40
C GLN A 27 -1.81 17.49 -4.86
N GLY A 28 -1.79 17.99 -3.62
CA GLY A 28 -2.89 18.75 -3.02
C GLY A 28 -3.97 17.89 -2.33
N TYR A 29 -3.72 16.60 -2.09
CA TYR A 29 -4.64 15.74 -1.34
C TYR A 29 -4.57 15.98 0.16
N ILE A 30 -5.69 15.77 0.86
CA ILE A 30 -5.71 15.59 2.32
C ILE A 30 -5.23 14.16 2.61
N VAL A 31 -4.20 14.01 3.43
CA VAL A 31 -3.53 12.71 3.67
C VAL A 31 -3.94 12.14 5.02
N LEU A 32 -4.62 11.01 5.01
CA LEU A 32 -4.93 10.23 6.21
C LEU A 32 -4.00 9.03 6.25
N GLY A 33 -3.12 9.01 7.24
CA GLY A 33 -2.16 7.92 7.39
C GLY A 33 -2.44 7.08 8.63
N THR A 34 -2.07 5.78 8.60
CA THR A 34 -2.25 4.93 9.77
C THR A 34 -0.94 4.37 10.32
N GLY A 35 -0.92 4.14 11.64
CA GLY A 35 0.12 3.44 12.37
C GLY A 35 -0.47 2.37 13.28
N THR A 36 0.31 1.35 13.65
CA THR A 36 -0.14 0.18 14.42
C THR A 36 -0.03 0.35 15.94
N SER A 37 0.57 1.44 16.41
CA SER A 37 0.75 1.74 17.83
C SER A 37 0.67 3.25 18.08
N GLU A 38 0.38 3.64 19.31
CA GLU A 38 0.39 5.04 19.74
C GLU A 38 1.71 5.76 19.39
N ASN A 39 2.84 5.07 19.55
CA ASN A 39 4.15 5.64 19.20
C ASN A 39 4.29 5.86 17.70
N SER A 40 3.85 4.91 16.87
CA SER A 40 3.91 5.06 15.41
C SER A 40 2.97 6.16 14.91
N VAL A 41 1.81 6.34 15.55
CA VAL A 41 0.88 7.45 15.27
C VAL A 41 1.51 8.80 15.64
N LYS A 42 2.17 8.91 16.80
CA LYS A 42 2.90 10.12 17.20
C LYS A 42 4.01 10.48 16.22
N LEU A 43 4.79 9.48 15.78
CA LEU A 43 5.83 9.69 14.75
C LEU A 43 5.22 10.18 13.44
N LEU A 44 4.15 9.55 12.97
CA LEU A 44 3.48 9.98 11.76
C LEU A 44 2.92 11.40 11.88
N LYS A 45 2.32 11.74 13.01
CA LYS A 45 1.84 13.11 13.29
C LYS A 45 2.98 14.12 13.18
N SER A 46 4.13 13.84 13.79
CA SER A 46 5.32 14.69 13.67
C SER A 46 5.80 14.82 12.21
N GLU A 47 5.80 13.74 11.45
CA GLU A 47 6.15 13.76 10.01
C GLU A 47 5.18 14.62 9.19
N LEU A 48 3.87 14.53 9.47
CA LEU A 48 2.87 15.38 8.81
C LEU A 48 3.12 16.86 9.13
N GLU A 49 3.37 17.21 10.38
CA GLU A 49 3.64 18.58 10.84
C GLU A 49 4.94 19.14 10.21
N VAL A 50 6.05 18.41 10.30
CA VAL A 50 7.36 18.84 9.77
C VAL A 50 7.31 19.05 8.26
N ASN A 51 6.62 18.17 7.53
CA ASN A 51 6.50 18.28 6.08
C ASN A 51 5.32 19.17 5.63
N LYS A 52 4.58 19.79 6.56
CA LYS A 52 3.40 20.64 6.31
C LYS A 52 2.33 19.92 5.47
N ILE A 53 2.12 18.66 5.76
CA ILE A 53 1.13 17.81 5.10
C ILE A 53 -0.24 18.07 5.75
N ASP A 54 -1.21 18.48 4.94
CA ASP A 54 -2.60 18.62 5.38
C ASP A 54 -3.20 17.21 5.55
N GLY A 55 -3.58 16.87 6.79
CA GLY A 55 -4.09 15.51 7.06
C GLY A 55 -4.04 15.12 8.53
N LYS A 56 -4.25 13.83 8.78
CA LYS A 56 -4.33 13.27 10.14
C LYS A 56 -3.74 11.85 10.23
N ALA A 57 -3.17 11.55 11.39
CA ALA A 57 -2.66 10.23 11.71
C ALA A 57 -3.66 9.47 12.59
N TYR A 58 -3.93 8.20 12.26
CA TYR A 58 -4.86 7.32 12.97
C TYR A 58 -4.19 6.05 13.47
N LEU A 59 -4.68 5.51 14.59
CA LEU A 59 -4.32 4.18 15.04
C LEU A 59 -5.14 3.14 14.25
N LEU A 60 -4.48 2.10 13.78
CA LEU A 60 -5.13 1.00 13.08
C LEU A 60 -4.40 -0.32 13.33
N ASP A 61 -5.07 -1.26 13.99
CA ASP A 61 -4.75 -2.68 13.82
C ASP A 61 -5.55 -3.21 12.62
N ILE A 62 -4.85 -3.41 11.51
CA ILE A 62 -5.47 -3.83 10.24
C ILE A 62 -6.03 -5.27 10.30
N LYS A 63 -5.63 -6.09 11.29
CA LYS A 63 -6.17 -7.43 11.53
C LYS A 63 -7.51 -7.39 12.26
N ASP A 64 -7.73 -6.38 13.11
CA ASP A 64 -8.93 -6.26 13.93
C ASP A 64 -10.07 -5.52 13.19
N GLN A 65 -11.19 -6.21 13.01
CA GLN A 65 -12.37 -5.65 12.36
C GLN A 65 -12.95 -4.45 13.14
N ASN A 66 -12.87 -4.46 14.47
CA ASN A 66 -13.37 -3.34 15.28
C ASN A 66 -12.49 -2.11 15.11
N SER A 67 -11.16 -2.28 15.06
CA SER A 67 -10.23 -1.18 14.76
C SER A 67 -10.51 -0.55 13.38
N ILE A 68 -10.80 -1.37 12.36
CA ILE A 68 -11.16 -0.87 11.02
C ILE A 68 -12.50 -0.11 11.06
N ASN A 69 -13.49 -0.62 11.82
CA ASN A 69 -14.79 0.06 11.97
C ASN A 69 -14.65 1.40 12.71
N CYS A 70 -13.82 1.46 13.76
CA CYS A 70 -13.50 2.69 14.47
C CYS A 70 -12.82 3.70 13.56
N LEU A 71 -11.80 3.28 12.80
CA LEU A 71 -11.12 4.15 11.82
C LEU A 71 -12.13 4.77 10.83
N PHE A 72 -13.03 3.94 10.27
CA PHE A 72 -14.04 4.43 9.33
C PHE A 72 -14.96 5.47 9.96
N LYS A 73 -15.40 5.23 11.20
CA LYS A 73 -16.22 6.17 11.97
C LYS A 73 -15.47 7.48 12.22
N ASP A 74 -14.25 7.39 12.74
CA ASP A 74 -13.44 8.56 13.09
C ASP A 74 -13.17 9.44 11.87
N ILE A 75 -12.90 8.83 10.70
CA ILE A 75 -12.72 9.58 9.45
C ILE A 75 -14.01 10.30 9.05
N ASN A 76 -15.17 9.64 9.13
CA ASN A 76 -16.44 10.29 8.82
C ASN A 76 -16.79 11.42 9.81
N ASP A 77 -16.47 11.25 11.09
CA ASP A 77 -16.69 12.28 12.11
C ASP A 77 -15.77 13.50 11.88
N ASP A 78 -14.53 13.29 11.46
CA ASP A 78 -13.54 14.35 11.23
C ASP A 78 -13.76 15.11 9.90
N TYR A 79 -14.15 14.42 8.85
CA TYR A 79 -14.18 14.99 7.47
C TYR A 79 -15.57 15.02 6.85
N SER A 80 -16.59 14.50 7.54
CA SER A 80 -17.99 14.35 7.03
C SER A 80 -18.08 13.60 5.70
N ASP A 81 -17.01 12.88 5.33
CA ASP A 81 -16.91 12.13 4.08
C ASP A 81 -15.90 10.98 4.17
N ALA A 82 -16.03 10.01 3.28
CA ALA A 82 -15.10 8.90 3.17
C ALA A 82 -13.98 9.20 2.16
N PRO A 83 -12.79 8.62 2.32
CA PRO A 83 -11.69 8.78 1.39
C PRO A 83 -12.06 8.48 -0.07
N ASP A 84 -11.59 9.33 -0.98
CA ASP A 84 -11.71 9.13 -2.42
C ASP A 84 -10.69 8.12 -2.94
N ILE A 85 -9.59 7.98 -2.21
CA ILE A 85 -8.46 7.12 -2.57
C ILE A 85 -8.09 6.26 -1.38
N LEU A 86 -8.00 4.93 -1.59
CA LEU A 86 -7.50 3.97 -0.61
C LEU A 86 -6.20 3.36 -1.11
N ILE A 87 -5.12 3.52 -0.33
CA ILE A 87 -3.82 2.93 -0.61
C ILE A 87 -3.54 1.85 0.42
N ASN A 88 -3.66 0.59 0.00
CA ASN A 88 -3.35 -0.59 0.79
C ASN A 88 -1.85 -0.87 0.71
N ASN A 89 -1.10 -0.27 1.63
CA ASN A 89 0.35 -0.39 1.69
C ASN A 89 0.83 -1.22 2.89
N ALA A 90 0.09 -1.25 4.00
CA ALA A 90 0.47 -2.04 5.18
C ALA A 90 0.68 -3.51 4.85
N GLY A 91 1.76 -4.07 5.36
CA GLY A 91 2.09 -5.48 5.16
C GLY A 91 3.34 -5.88 5.94
N ILE A 92 3.52 -7.17 6.11
CA ILE A 92 4.67 -7.78 6.79
C ILE A 92 5.28 -8.88 5.94
N THR A 93 6.57 -9.17 6.20
CA THR A 93 7.22 -10.42 5.80
C THR A 93 7.58 -11.21 7.07
N ASN A 94 7.50 -12.53 7.01
CA ASN A 94 7.97 -13.41 8.06
C ASN A 94 8.56 -14.65 7.39
N ASP A 95 9.80 -14.48 6.92
CA ASP A 95 10.45 -15.36 5.96
C ASP A 95 11.03 -16.60 6.65
N ASN A 96 10.75 -17.78 6.09
CA ASN A 96 11.36 -19.05 6.45
C ASN A 96 11.18 -20.06 5.31
N LEU A 97 12.10 -21.04 5.21
CA LEU A 97 11.88 -22.16 4.28
C LEU A 97 10.61 -22.91 4.69
N LEU A 98 9.81 -23.35 3.71
CA LEU A 98 8.51 -23.99 3.95
C LEU A 98 8.59 -25.13 4.96
N ILE A 99 9.64 -25.96 4.88
CA ILE A 99 9.85 -27.08 5.81
C ILE A 99 10.16 -26.68 7.26
N ARG A 100 10.46 -25.40 7.50
CA ARG A 100 10.79 -24.82 8.81
C ARG A 100 9.83 -23.70 9.19
N MET A 101 8.87 -23.37 8.32
CA MET A 101 7.92 -22.30 8.54
C MET A 101 6.89 -22.75 9.58
N ASP A 102 6.77 -22.00 10.67
CA ASP A 102 5.75 -22.23 11.67
C ASP A 102 4.38 -21.74 11.16
N ASP A 103 3.30 -22.37 11.64
CA ASP A 103 1.92 -21.98 11.31
C ASP A 103 1.67 -20.49 11.60
N SER A 104 2.22 -19.97 12.69
CA SER A 104 2.13 -18.55 13.03
C SER A 104 2.74 -17.63 11.96
N GLN A 105 3.90 -18.00 11.39
CA GLN A 105 4.55 -17.24 10.33
C GLN A 105 3.69 -17.22 9.05
N TRP A 106 3.03 -18.34 8.74
CA TRP A 106 2.10 -18.42 7.62
C TRP A 106 0.85 -17.59 7.88
N PHE A 107 0.11 -17.89 8.96
CA PHE A 107 -1.19 -17.27 9.21
C PHE A 107 -1.09 -15.78 9.51
N ASP A 108 -0.08 -15.30 10.23
CA ASP A 108 0.11 -13.87 10.48
C ASP A 108 0.37 -13.10 9.19
N THR A 109 1.15 -13.68 8.27
CA THR A 109 1.43 -13.05 6.97
C THR A 109 0.17 -12.98 6.10
N ILE A 110 -0.60 -14.07 6.02
CA ILE A 110 -1.87 -14.11 5.28
C ILE A 110 -2.90 -13.16 5.88
N GLU A 111 -3.07 -13.18 7.22
CA GLU A 111 -4.03 -12.32 7.90
C GLU A 111 -3.71 -10.84 7.70
N THR A 112 -2.42 -10.48 7.85
CA THR A 112 -1.99 -9.08 7.72
C THR A 112 -2.03 -8.58 6.28
N ASN A 113 -1.60 -9.38 5.29
CA ASN A 113 -1.40 -8.89 3.93
C ASN A 113 -2.62 -9.06 3.02
N ILE A 114 -3.44 -10.09 3.24
CA ILE A 114 -4.56 -10.41 2.32
C ILE A 114 -5.94 -10.37 2.98
N ASN A 115 -6.11 -10.95 4.18
CA ASN A 115 -7.41 -10.89 4.86
C ASN A 115 -7.75 -9.46 5.27
N SER A 116 -6.76 -8.70 5.74
CA SER A 116 -6.93 -7.29 6.07
C SER A 116 -7.28 -6.44 4.85
N LEU A 117 -6.65 -6.71 3.69
CA LEU A 117 -6.98 -6.07 2.41
C LEU A 117 -8.48 -6.21 2.08
N TYR A 118 -9.01 -7.42 2.22
CA TYR A 118 -10.44 -7.68 2.04
C TYR A 118 -11.28 -6.86 3.04
N LYS A 119 -10.95 -6.91 4.34
CA LYS A 119 -11.71 -6.24 5.41
C LYS A 119 -11.79 -4.73 5.17
N ILE A 120 -10.65 -4.09 4.94
CA ILE A 120 -10.60 -2.63 4.76
C ILE A 120 -11.21 -2.18 3.43
N SER A 121 -10.91 -2.87 2.33
CA SER A 121 -11.46 -2.54 1.02
C SER A 121 -12.98 -2.65 1.01
N LYS A 122 -13.56 -3.66 1.66
CA LYS A 122 -15.02 -3.87 1.77
C LYS A 122 -15.74 -2.70 2.44
N ILE A 123 -15.12 -2.06 3.42
CA ILE A 123 -15.71 -0.90 4.12
C ILE A 123 -15.61 0.34 3.23
N PHE A 124 -14.43 0.65 2.72
CA PHE A 124 -14.18 1.90 2.00
C PHE A 124 -14.72 1.91 0.55
N VAL A 125 -14.89 0.76 -0.10
CA VAL A 125 -15.47 0.71 -1.45
C VAL A 125 -16.96 1.11 -1.46
N LYS A 126 -17.71 0.89 -0.37
CA LYS A 126 -19.14 1.21 -0.29
C LYS A 126 -19.44 2.71 -0.53
N PRO A 127 -18.80 3.66 0.20
CA PRO A 127 -19.00 5.08 -0.09
C PRO A 127 -18.49 5.47 -1.48
N MET A 128 -17.40 4.91 -1.99
CA MET A 128 -16.91 5.14 -3.35
C MET A 128 -17.95 4.75 -4.40
N ILE A 129 -18.66 3.61 -4.21
CA ILE A 129 -19.75 3.17 -5.08
C ILE A 129 -20.91 4.19 -5.08
N LYS A 130 -21.27 4.75 -3.92
CA LYS A 130 -22.30 5.80 -3.80
C LYS A 130 -21.90 7.08 -4.52
N LYS A 131 -20.66 7.53 -4.34
CA LYS A 131 -20.09 8.70 -5.01
C LYS A 131 -19.87 8.49 -6.51
N ARG A 132 -19.85 7.25 -6.98
CA ARG A 132 -19.45 6.85 -8.34
C ARG A 132 -18.06 7.39 -8.72
N ASN A 133 -17.17 7.43 -7.76
CA ASN A 133 -15.78 7.86 -7.89
C ASN A 133 -14.93 7.20 -6.83
N GLY A 134 -13.75 6.72 -7.20
CA GLY A 134 -12.80 6.14 -6.25
C GLY A 134 -11.55 5.59 -6.92
N ARG A 135 -10.49 5.46 -6.12
CA ARG A 135 -9.23 4.82 -6.52
C ARG A 135 -8.80 3.87 -5.40
N ILE A 136 -8.54 2.62 -5.73
CA ILE A 136 -7.98 1.64 -4.81
C ILE A 136 -6.65 1.19 -5.39
N ILE A 137 -5.57 1.36 -4.63
CA ILE A 137 -4.22 1.02 -5.06
C ILE A 137 -3.60 0.12 -3.99
N CYS A 138 -3.09 -1.04 -4.42
CA CYS A 138 -2.50 -2.03 -3.53
C CYS A 138 -1.01 -2.17 -3.81
N ILE A 139 -0.20 -2.15 -2.75
CA ILE A 139 1.26 -2.33 -2.87
C ILE A 139 1.57 -3.83 -2.79
N SER A 140 1.78 -4.42 -3.96
CA SER A 140 2.19 -5.82 -4.11
C SER A 140 3.71 -5.97 -3.95
N SER A 141 4.35 -6.82 -4.72
CA SER A 141 5.81 -7.00 -4.76
C SER A 141 6.20 -7.74 -6.05
N VAL A 142 7.40 -7.50 -6.53
CA VAL A 142 7.98 -8.25 -7.65
C VAL A 142 7.99 -9.76 -7.42
N VAL A 143 8.18 -10.18 -6.16
CA VAL A 143 8.19 -11.61 -5.80
C VAL A 143 6.82 -12.28 -5.97
N ALA A 144 5.73 -11.51 -6.08
CA ALA A 144 4.42 -12.05 -6.45
C ALA A 144 4.42 -12.71 -7.83
N SER A 145 5.30 -12.25 -8.73
CA SER A 145 5.44 -12.76 -10.10
C SER A 145 6.64 -13.71 -10.26
N THR A 146 7.75 -13.46 -9.54
CA THR A 146 8.99 -14.25 -9.70
C THR A 146 9.09 -15.42 -8.73
N GLY A 147 8.37 -15.38 -7.60
CA GLY A 147 8.66 -16.24 -6.45
C GLY A 147 9.95 -15.81 -5.73
N ASN A 148 10.13 -16.29 -4.51
CA ASN A 148 11.38 -16.17 -3.76
C ASN A 148 11.47 -17.28 -2.71
N ALA A 149 12.63 -17.96 -2.64
CA ALA A 149 12.85 -19.00 -1.64
C ALA A 149 12.72 -18.42 -0.22
N GLY A 150 12.03 -19.13 0.67
CA GLY A 150 11.78 -18.69 2.04
C GLY A 150 10.59 -17.74 2.20
N GLN A 151 9.88 -17.37 1.13
CA GLN A 151 8.77 -16.42 1.15
C GLN A 151 7.46 -17.00 0.64
N THR A 152 7.20 -18.30 0.79
CA THR A 152 5.97 -18.92 0.31
C THR A 152 4.70 -18.26 0.84
N ASN A 153 4.67 -17.87 2.12
CA ASN A 153 3.58 -17.11 2.75
C ASN A 153 3.45 -15.69 2.14
N TYR A 154 4.54 -14.95 2.06
CA TYR A 154 4.56 -13.59 1.52
C TYR A 154 4.19 -13.54 0.05
N VAL A 155 4.83 -14.40 -0.77
CA VAL A 155 4.53 -14.53 -2.21
C VAL A 155 3.06 -14.88 -2.42
N THR A 156 2.52 -15.86 -1.68
CA THR A 156 1.11 -16.22 -1.75
C THR A 156 0.21 -15.02 -1.45
N SER A 157 0.50 -14.27 -0.39
CA SER A 157 -0.29 -13.09 -0.02
C SER A 157 -0.25 -11.99 -1.09
N LYS A 158 0.94 -11.70 -1.65
CA LYS A 158 1.11 -10.64 -2.66
C LYS A 158 0.57 -11.04 -4.04
N SER A 159 0.64 -12.31 -4.40
CA SER A 159 -0.01 -12.85 -5.60
C SER A 159 -1.53 -12.85 -5.46
N GLY A 160 -2.06 -13.24 -4.30
CA GLY A 160 -3.48 -13.17 -3.97
C GLY A 160 -4.03 -11.74 -4.07
N MET A 161 -3.24 -10.74 -3.67
CA MET A 161 -3.57 -9.32 -3.80
C MET A 161 -3.79 -8.91 -5.26
N ILE A 162 -2.97 -9.39 -6.19
CA ILE A 162 -3.13 -9.13 -7.63
C ILE A 162 -4.45 -9.71 -8.14
N GLY A 163 -4.77 -10.95 -7.75
CA GLY A 163 -6.04 -11.61 -8.09
C GLY A 163 -7.25 -10.85 -7.51
N PHE A 164 -7.15 -10.43 -6.25
CA PHE A 164 -8.18 -9.60 -5.59
C PHE A 164 -8.43 -8.29 -6.37
N CYS A 165 -7.36 -7.57 -6.73
CA CYS A 165 -7.49 -6.32 -7.47
C CYS A 165 -8.17 -6.51 -8.84
N LYS A 166 -7.81 -7.56 -9.58
CA LYS A 166 -8.44 -7.87 -10.88
C LYS A 166 -9.94 -8.16 -10.75
N SER A 167 -10.33 -8.92 -9.72
CA SER A 167 -11.75 -9.24 -9.48
C SER A 167 -12.53 -8.00 -9.06
N LEU A 168 -12.04 -7.27 -8.06
CA LEU A 168 -12.72 -6.06 -7.58
C LEU A 168 -12.81 -4.99 -8.67
N ALA A 169 -11.78 -4.84 -9.51
CA ALA A 169 -11.81 -3.92 -10.66
C ALA A 169 -13.01 -4.19 -11.57
N LYS A 170 -13.29 -5.45 -11.90
CA LYS A 170 -14.45 -5.84 -12.72
C LYS A 170 -15.79 -5.53 -12.04
N GLU A 171 -15.87 -5.69 -10.73
CA GLU A 171 -17.11 -5.44 -9.97
C GLU A 171 -17.46 -3.95 -9.92
N VAL A 172 -16.44 -3.06 -9.83
CA VAL A 172 -16.67 -1.65 -9.53
C VAL A 172 -16.40 -0.69 -10.69
N ALA A 173 -15.88 -1.16 -11.83
CA ALA A 173 -15.53 -0.32 -12.98
C ALA A 173 -16.70 0.55 -13.46
N THR A 174 -17.91 -0.01 -13.53
CA THR A 174 -19.13 0.72 -13.93
C THR A 174 -19.56 1.80 -12.94
N ARG A 175 -18.89 1.84 -11.78
CA ARG A 175 -19.09 2.85 -10.72
C ARG A 175 -18.03 3.95 -10.73
N GLY A 176 -17.23 4.04 -11.80
CA GLY A 176 -16.16 5.05 -11.89
C GLY A 176 -15.00 4.83 -10.92
N ILE A 177 -14.83 3.59 -10.42
CA ILE A 177 -13.77 3.22 -9.48
C ILE A 177 -12.72 2.41 -10.22
N THR A 178 -11.45 2.76 -10.06
CA THR A 178 -10.32 1.95 -10.55
C THR A 178 -9.65 1.22 -9.40
N VAL A 179 -9.20 0.00 -9.66
CA VAL A 179 -8.48 -0.84 -8.68
C VAL A 179 -7.24 -1.40 -9.34
N ASN A 180 -6.06 -1.02 -8.83
CA ASN A 180 -4.77 -1.38 -9.44
C ASN A 180 -3.76 -1.81 -8.38
N CYS A 181 -2.71 -2.50 -8.83
CA CYS A 181 -1.53 -2.80 -8.04
C CYS A 181 -0.32 -2.00 -8.49
N VAL A 182 0.56 -1.68 -7.56
CA VAL A 182 1.96 -1.34 -7.83
C VAL A 182 2.81 -2.47 -7.29
N SER A 183 3.76 -2.96 -8.07
CA SER A 183 4.64 -4.09 -7.74
C SER A 183 6.08 -3.58 -7.63
N PRO A 184 6.53 -3.20 -6.41
CA PRO A 184 7.90 -2.76 -6.17
C PRO A 184 8.91 -3.89 -6.39
N GLY A 185 10.11 -3.53 -6.88
CA GLY A 185 11.30 -4.34 -6.77
C GLY A 185 11.96 -4.22 -5.40
N PHE A 186 13.29 -4.28 -5.36
CA PHE A 186 14.07 -3.96 -4.16
C PHE A 186 14.14 -2.44 -3.99
N ILE A 187 13.57 -1.95 -2.87
CA ILE A 187 13.46 -0.53 -2.54
C ILE A 187 14.29 -0.24 -1.29
N GLU A 188 15.03 0.85 -1.30
CA GLU A 188 15.80 1.34 -0.14
C GLU A 188 14.84 1.78 0.97
N THR A 189 14.78 0.99 2.04
CA THR A 189 13.92 1.22 3.21
C THR A 189 14.62 0.65 4.45
N ASP A 190 14.11 0.95 5.66
CA ASP A 190 14.61 0.36 6.91
C ASP A 190 14.72 -1.18 6.87
N MET A 191 13.96 -1.83 5.99
CA MET A 191 13.99 -3.28 5.82
C MET A 191 15.26 -3.70 5.07
N THR A 192 15.69 -2.93 4.08
CA THR A 192 16.90 -3.17 3.29
C THR A 192 18.16 -2.57 3.95
N ASP A 193 18.01 -1.64 4.88
CA ASP A 193 19.13 -1.05 5.63
C ASP A 193 19.84 -2.05 6.55
N LYS A 194 19.17 -3.15 6.88
CA LYS A 194 19.76 -4.27 7.63
C LYS A 194 20.74 -5.11 6.80
N LEU A 195 20.74 -4.94 5.47
CA LEU A 195 21.64 -5.62 4.56
C LEU A 195 23.02 -4.93 4.59
N ASN A 196 24.09 -5.73 4.57
CA ASN A 196 25.43 -5.20 4.41
C ASN A 196 25.71 -4.76 2.96
N ASP A 197 26.79 -3.99 2.76
CA ASP A 197 27.11 -3.41 1.43
C ASP A 197 27.28 -4.47 0.35
N SER A 198 27.90 -5.61 0.66
CA SER A 198 28.07 -6.73 -0.28
C SER A 198 26.72 -7.31 -0.73
N GLN A 199 25.77 -7.45 0.19
CA GLN A 199 24.41 -7.92 -0.13
C GLN A 199 23.66 -6.88 -0.98
N LYS A 200 23.76 -5.59 -0.65
CA LYS A 200 23.17 -4.50 -1.44
C LYS A 200 23.75 -4.46 -2.85
N GLU A 201 25.06 -4.62 -2.99
CA GLU A 201 25.73 -4.68 -4.29
C GLU A 201 25.29 -5.90 -5.11
N GLN A 202 25.19 -7.07 -4.47
CA GLN A 202 24.71 -8.29 -5.15
C GLN A 202 23.26 -8.14 -5.65
N ILE A 203 22.38 -7.53 -4.85
CA ILE A 203 21.01 -7.23 -5.24
C ILE A 203 21.01 -6.27 -6.44
N SER A 204 21.77 -5.18 -6.35
CA SER A 204 21.84 -4.17 -7.41
C SER A 204 22.32 -4.75 -8.75
N ARG A 205 23.29 -5.65 -8.73
CA ARG A 205 23.79 -6.34 -9.95
C ARG A 205 22.73 -7.21 -10.64
N ASN A 206 21.74 -7.71 -9.89
CA ASN A 206 20.64 -8.51 -10.45
C ASN A 206 19.53 -7.65 -11.04
N ILE A 207 19.53 -6.35 -10.78
CA ILE A 207 18.54 -5.40 -11.30
C ILE A 207 19.07 -4.84 -12.64
N PRO A 208 18.35 -4.94 -13.76
CA PRO A 208 18.83 -4.48 -15.06
C PRO A 208 19.30 -3.01 -15.09
N ILE A 209 18.65 -2.10 -14.38
CA ILE A 209 19.12 -0.70 -14.24
C ILE A 209 20.24 -0.53 -13.20
N ASN A 210 20.73 -1.63 -12.63
CA ASN A 210 21.92 -1.73 -11.77
C ASN A 210 21.89 -0.87 -10.49
N LYS A 211 20.71 -0.61 -9.95
CA LYS A 211 20.49 0.06 -8.66
C LYS A 211 19.17 -0.36 -8.02
N MET A 212 19.08 -0.25 -6.70
CA MET A 212 17.80 -0.35 -6.00
C MET A 212 16.94 0.88 -6.30
N GLY A 213 15.62 0.72 -6.20
CA GLY A 213 14.69 1.83 -6.27
C GLY A 213 14.58 2.58 -4.95
N THR A 214 14.02 3.77 -5.00
CA THR A 214 13.70 4.58 -3.80
C THR A 214 12.21 4.48 -3.47
N PRO A 215 11.80 4.79 -2.22
CA PRO A 215 10.38 4.90 -1.87
C PRO A 215 9.62 5.89 -2.77
N GLU A 216 10.30 6.93 -3.24
CA GLU A 216 9.75 7.95 -4.15
C GLU A 216 9.41 7.38 -5.52
N ASP A 217 10.18 6.42 -6.05
CA ASP A 217 9.87 5.76 -7.32
C ASP A 217 8.50 5.06 -7.26
N ILE A 218 8.18 4.46 -6.11
CA ILE A 218 6.87 3.85 -5.86
C ILE A 218 5.79 4.92 -5.69
N ALA A 219 6.09 5.97 -4.94
CA ALA A 219 5.14 7.06 -4.67
C ALA A 219 4.69 7.76 -5.97
N TYR A 220 5.57 7.94 -6.95
CA TYR A 220 5.22 8.51 -8.26
C TYR A 220 4.24 7.63 -9.04
N ALA A 221 4.46 6.31 -9.07
CA ALA A 221 3.54 5.38 -9.72
C ALA A 221 2.16 5.36 -9.03
N VAL A 222 2.15 5.38 -7.70
CA VAL A 222 0.92 5.45 -6.90
C VAL A 222 0.18 6.77 -7.16
N SER A 223 0.88 7.89 -7.14
CA SER A 223 0.31 9.22 -7.40
C SER A 223 -0.30 9.31 -8.81
N PHE A 224 0.36 8.74 -9.82
CA PHE A 224 -0.20 8.64 -11.17
C PHE A 224 -1.50 7.84 -11.19
N LEU A 225 -1.51 6.63 -10.59
CA LEU A 225 -2.71 5.79 -10.54
C LEU A 225 -3.86 6.42 -9.73
N ALA A 226 -3.56 7.24 -8.74
CA ALA A 226 -4.52 7.98 -7.93
C ALA A 226 -5.16 9.15 -8.69
N SER A 227 -4.51 9.65 -9.73
CA SER A 227 -4.93 10.83 -10.49
C SER A 227 -6.07 10.52 -11.49
N ASP A 228 -6.71 11.57 -11.98
CA ASP A 228 -7.72 11.46 -13.03
C ASP A 228 -7.12 11.06 -14.40
N LYS A 229 -5.79 11.21 -14.57
CA LYS A 229 -5.06 10.79 -15.78
C LYS A 229 -5.05 9.26 -15.94
N ALA A 230 -5.22 8.50 -14.84
CA ALA A 230 -5.26 7.04 -14.84
C ALA A 230 -6.71 6.48 -14.85
N SER A 231 -7.72 7.30 -15.18
CA SER A 231 -9.14 6.89 -15.13
C SER A 231 -9.51 5.72 -16.05
N TYR A 232 -8.68 5.40 -17.05
CA TYR A 232 -8.87 4.27 -17.97
C TYR A 232 -7.97 3.06 -17.65
N ILE A 233 -7.25 3.10 -16.50
CA ILE A 233 -6.38 2.01 -16.03
C ILE A 233 -7.07 1.35 -14.83
N THR A 234 -7.48 0.09 -14.98
CA THR A 234 -8.07 -0.70 -13.89
C THR A 234 -7.78 -2.19 -14.06
N GLY A 235 -7.57 -2.89 -12.94
CA GLY A 235 -7.17 -4.29 -12.93
C GLY A 235 -5.69 -4.53 -13.31
N GLU A 236 -4.89 -3.46 -13.40
CA GLU A 236 -3.49 -3.51 -13.85
C GLU A 236 -2.52 -3.64 -12.67
N THR A 237 -1.35 -4.22 -12.95
CA THR A 237 -0.22 -4.27 -12.02
C THR A 237 0.97 -3.54 -12.64
N ILE A 238 1.26 -2.33 -12.16
CA ILE A 238 2.42 -1.57 -12.63
C ILE A 238 3.68 -2.07 -11.91
N ASN A 239 4.62 -2.59 -12.69
CA ASN A 239 5.91 -3.06 -12.20
C ASN A 239 6.88 -1.88 -12.07
N VAL A 240 7.31 -1.58 -10.82
CA VAL A 240 8.30 -0.54 -10.50
C VAL A 240 9.50 -1.22 -9.85
N ASN A 241 10.33 -1.88 -10.67
CA ASN A 241 11.31 -2.84 -10.20
C ASN A 241 12.65 -2.80 -10.94
N GLY A 242 12.91 -1.75 -11.72
CA GLY A 242 14.16 -1.58 -12.46
C GLY A 242 14.42 -2.67 -13.53
N GLY A 243 13.36 -3.35 -13.99
CA GLY A 243 13.45 -4.43 -14.96
C GLY A 243 13.73 -5.82 -14.34
N LEU A 244 13.70 -5.94 -13.02
CA LEU A 244 13.90 -7.23 -12.32
C LEU A 244 12.86 -8.30 -12.73
N PHE A 245 11.67 -7.85 -13.10
CA PHE A 245 10.65 -8.64 -13.74
C PHE A 245 10.02 -7.86 -14.90
N MET A 246 9.95 -8.49 -16.08
CA MET A 246 9.30 -8.00 -17.29
C MET A 246 8.25 -9.06 -17.70
N PRO A 247 6.93 -8.74 -17.66
CA PRO A 247 5.86 -9.68 -18.02
C PRO A 247 5.83 -10.00 -19.51
#